data_ffc1c55ef9181bd5321598f9609d6c92
#
_entry.id   ffc1c55ef9181bd5321598f9609d6c92
#
_cell.length_a   1.000
_cell.length_b   1.000
_cell.length_c   1.000
_cell.angle_alpha   90.00
_cell.angle_beta   90.00
_cell.angle_gamma   90.00
#
_symmetry.space_group_name_H-M   'P 1'
#
loop_
_entity.id
_entity.type
_entity.pdbx_description
1 polymer ?
#
loop_
_entity_poly.entity_id
_entity_poly.type
_entity_poly.pdbx_seq_one_letter_code
_entity_poly.pdbx_strand_id
1 'polypeptide(L)'
;MFKKCILILAASCMMYSCANQTESNPFLTEFQTPNGVPPFDKIRLEHYEPAFLQGIEEQNANIRAIVDNTEAPDFENVIVAFDNSSPILNRVSAIFFNMTDAETSDALNELSIKLAPVLSEHGDNISLNQALFNKVQAVYQKKDSLNLTTEQQRLLDKTYKDFVRSGANLSAEKQARLREINKQLSTLGITFSNNILNENNEFMLFVDKQEDLAGLPEWFRQSAAEEAKAAGQEGKWLFTLHNASRLPFLQYSANRPLREKIYKAYINRGNNNDKNDNKKIITDIVSLRLEKARLLGFDCYSNFVLDIRW
;
A
#
# COMPACT_ATOMS: atom_id res chain seq x y z
N MET A 1 13.22 55.39 40.08
CA MET A 1 12.04 54.61 39.67
C MET A 1 12.19 53.96 38.30
N PHE A 2 13.03 54.38 37.38
CA PHE A 2 13.18 53.87 36.04
C PHE A 2 13.93 52.52 35.89
N LYS A 3 14.75 52.09 36.84
CA LYS A 3 15.53 50.85 36.77
C LYS A 3 14.74 49.59 37.15
N LYS A 4 13.58 49.69 37.80
CA LYS A 4 12.74 48.54 38.18
C LYS A 4 11.71 48.16 37.11
N CYS A 5 11.35 49.04 36.19
CA CYS A 5 10.42 48.75 35.10
C CYS A 5 11.07 47.98 33.94
N ILE A 6 12.40 48.10 33.74
CA ILE A 6 13.11 47.40 32.64
C ILE A 6 13.30 45.91 32.94
N LEU A 7 13.41 45.52 34.21
CA LEU A 7 13.55 44.13 34.61
C LEU A 7 12.25 43.32 34.48
N ILE A 8 11.08 43.95 34.58
CA ILE A 8 9.78 43.31 34.46
C ILE A 8 9.42 43.05 32.98
N LEU A 9 9.84 43.93 32.05
CA LEU A 9 9.64 43.74 30.63
C LEU A 9 10.51 42.62 30.05
N ALA A 10 11.73 42.42 30.57
CA ALA A 10 12.61 41.35 30.13
C ALA A 10 12.14 39.96 30.60
N ALA A 11 11.48 39.87 31.76
CA ALA A 11 10.90 38.59 32.24
C ALA A 11 9.61 38.22 31.51
N SER A 12 8.83 39.14 30.93
CA SER A 12 7.64 38.86 30.13
C SER A 12 7.95 38.30 28.72
N CYS A 13 9.12 38.64 28.17
CA CYS A 13 9.52 38.11 26.85
C CYS A 13 10.04 36.66 26.88
N MET A 14 10.43 36.13 28.05
CA MET A 14 10.92 34.74 28.15
C MET A 14 9.82 33.68 28.34
N MET A 15 8.58 34.08 28.57
CA MET A 15 7.48 33.11 28.76
C MET A 15 6.64 32.85 27.51
N TYR A 16 6.98 33.46 26.38
CA TYR A 16 6.27 33.24 25.11
C TYR A 16 7.00 32.31 24.13
N SER A 17 8.08 31.66 24.57
CA SER A 17 8.86 30.74 23.72
C SER A 17 8.59 29.26 24.00
N CYS A 18 7.44 28.90 24.57
CA CYS A 18 6.83 27.57 24.42
C CYS A 18 5.81 27.60 23.28
N ALA A 19 6.24 28.01 22.09
CA ALA A 19 5.53 27.71 20.88
C ALA A 19 5.62 26.20 20.66
N ASN A 20 4.48 25.55 20.57
CA ASN A 20 4.33 24.19 20.12
C ASN A 20 5.38 23.86 19.07
N GLN A 21 6.41 23.10 19.42
CA GLN A 21 7.13 22.32 18.43
C GLN A 21 6.09 21.33 17.91
N THR A 22 5.40 21.69 16.84
CA THR A 22 4.75 20.70 16.00
C THR A 22 5.84 19.70 15.67
N GLU A 23 5.79 18.50 16.26
CA GLU A 23 6.73 17.43 15.91
C GLU A 23 6.73 17.34 14.40
N SER A 24 7.90 17.54 13.79
CA SER A 24 8.03 17.51 12.34
C SER A 24 7.66 16.10 11.88
N ASN A 25 6.84 16.00 10.85
CA ASN A 25 6.42 14.71 10.31
C ASN A 25 7.66 13.84 9.98
N PRO A 26 7.82 12.66 10.61
CA PRO A 26 9.02 11.84 10.49
C PRO A 26 9.34 11.38 9.06
N PHE A 27 8.32 11.31 8.19
CA PHE A 27 8.49 10.87 6.81
C PHE A 27 9.18 11.87 5.89
N LEU A 28 9.24 13.15 6.25
CA LEU A 28 9.72 14.21 5.37
C LEU A 28 11.25 14.28 5.26
N THR A 29 11.95 13.61 6.17
CA THR A 29 13.42 13.54 6.17
C THR A 29 13.85 12.08 6.28
N GLU A 30 15.12 11.80 5.95
CA GLU A 30 15.70 10.49 6.21
C GLU A 30 15.70 10.18 7.71
N PHE A 31 15.47 8.90 8.03
CA PHE A 31 15.47 8.46 9.41
C PHE A 31 16.88 8.48 10.00
N GLN A 32 17.09 9.31 11.02
CA GLN A 32 18.36 9.44 11.75
C GLN A 32 18.51 8.40 12.88
N THR A 33 17.91 7.24 12.70
CA THR A 33 17.92 6.11 13.63
C THR A 33 19.05 5.13 13.26
N PRO A 34 19.51 4.28 14.18
CA PRO A 34 20.46 3.25 13.83
C PRO A 34 19.95 2.38 12.66
N ASN A 35 20.79 2.20 11.64
CA ASN A 35 20.48 1.44 10.41
C ASN A 35 19.28 1.97 9.61
N GLY A 36 18.84 3.22 9.81
CA GLY A 36 17.69 3.79 9.11
C GLY A 36 16.34 3.14 9.45
N VAL A 37 16.24 2.48 10.61
CA VAL A 37 14.98 1.86 11.06
C VAL A 37 13.91 2.94 11.25
N PRO A 38 12.67 2.75 10.73
CA PRO A 38 11.61 3.73 10.94
C PRO A 38 11.35 3.99 12.43
N PRO A 39 11.21 5.26 12.87
CA PRO A 39 10.93 5.60 14.27
C PRO A 39 9.44 5.35 14.59
N PHE A 40 9.03 4.09 14.72
CA PHE A 40 7.63 3.70 14.92
C PHE A 40 7.01 4.31 16.20
N ASP A 41 7.84 4.62 17.21
CA ASP A 41 7.43 5.32 18.44
C ASP A 41 6.97 6.77 18.19
N LYS A 42 7.39 7.38 17.06
CA LYS A 42 7.06 8.76 16.65
C LYS A 42 6.07 8.83 15.49
N ILE A 43 5.93 7.76 14.73
CA ILE A 43 4.98 7.73 13.61
C ILE A 43 3.56 7.64 14.15
N ARG A 44 2.65 8.49 13.61
CA ARG A 44 1.23 8.56 13.95
C ARG A 44 0.40 8.54 12.67
N LEU A 45 -0.89 8.20 12.80
CA LEU A 45 -1.83 8.14 11.67
C LEU A 45 -1.87 9.45 10.88
N GLU A 46 -1.90 10.58 11.60
CA GLU A 46 -1.93 11.93 11.01
C GLU A 46 -0.70 12.31 10.19
N HIS A 47 0.39 11.55 10.29
CA HIS A 47 1.60 11.81 9.51
C HIS A 47 1.52 11.26 8.07
N TYR A 48 0.73 10.21 7.83
CA TYR A 48 0.74 9.51 6.55
C TYR A 48 0.20 10.37 5.41
N GLU A 49 -1.02 10.88 5.52
CA GLU A 49 -1.64 11.64 4.42
C GLU A 49 -0.83 12.87 4.01
N PRO A 50 -0.38 13.74 4.93
CA PRO A 50 0.47 14.88 4.55
C PRO A 50 1.78 14.44 3.90
N ALA A 51 2.39 13.34 4.35
CA ALA A 51 3.62 12.82 3.77
C ALA A 51 3.41 12.28 2.35
N PHE A 52 2.30 11.58 2.09
CA PHE A 52 1.94 11.16 0.73
C PHE A 52 1.74 12.36 -0.20
N LEU A 53 0.98 13.36 0.23
CA LEU A 53 0.73 14.55 -0.59
C LEU A 53 2.02 15.33 -0.87
N GLN A 54 2.87 15.51 0.14
CA GLN A 54 4.15 16.18 -0.06
C GLN A 54 5.12 15.37 -0.92
N GLY A 55 5.13 14.03 -0.78
CA GLY A 55 5.93 13.16 -1.65
C GLY A 55 5.48 13.19 -3.11
N ILE A 56 4.18 13.32 -3.36
CA ILE A 56 3.63 13.54 -4.70
C ILE A 56 4.10 14.89 -5.27
N GLU A 57 4.05 15.96 -4.48
CA GLU A 57 4.53 17.28 -4.90
C GLU A 57 6.03 17.29 -5.19
N GLU A 58 6.84 16.66 -4.32
CA GLU A 58 8.28 16.48 -4.53
C GLU A 58 8.56 15.75 -5.84
N GLN A 59 7.94 14.60 -6.06
CA GLN A 59 8.13 13.83 -7.28
C GLN A 59 7.68 14.61 -8.52
N ASN A 60 6.57 15.32 -8.47
CA ASN A 60 6.12 16.17 -9.58
C ASN A 60 7.11 17.29 -9.88
N ALA A 61 7.75 17.89 -8.88
CA ALA A 61 8.78 18.89 -9.06
C ALA A 61 10.05 18.29 -9.73
N ASN A 62 10.49 17.11 -9.26
CA ASN A 62 11.63 16.38 -9.82
C ASN A 62 11.37 15.96 -11.27
N ILE A 63 10.16 15.47 -11.58
CA ILE A 63 9.77 15.14 -12.96
C ILE A 63 9.78 16.39 -13.87
N ARG A 64 9.25 17.52 -13.38
CA ARG A 64 9.33 18.79 -14.12
C ARG A 64 10.79 19.18 -14.39
N ALA A 65 11.68 19.07 -13.42
CA ALA A 65 13.09 19.38 -13.59
C ALA A 65 13.76 18.49 -14.67
N ILE A 66 13.41 17.20 -14.72
CA ILE A 66 13.87 16.30 -15.78
C ILE A 66 13.32 16.73 -17.15
N VAL A 67 12.02 17.02 -17.24
CA VAL A 67 11.36 17.40 -18.50
C VAL A 67 11.87 18.72 -19.04
N ASP A 68 12.06 19.71 -18.17
CA ASP A 68 12.46 21.08 -18.53
C ASP A 68 14.00 21.22 -18.73
N ASN A 69 14.79 20.22 -18.36
CA ASN A 69 16.22 20.22 -18.62
C ASN A 69 16.50 20.32 -20.13
N THR A 70 17.21 21.33 -20.54
CA THR A 70 17.54 21.60 -21.95
C THR A 70 18.79 20.86 -22.44
N GLU A 71 19.53 20.21 -21.55
CA GLU A 71 20.68 19.39 -21.93
C GLU A 71 20.25 18.15 -22.73
N ALA A 72 21.17 17.61 -23.52
CA ALA A 72 20.90 16.37 -24.24
C ALA A 72 20.56 15.24 -23.25
N PRO A 73 19.46 14.47 -23.48
CA PRO A 73 19.11 13.36 -22.61
C PRO A 73 20.24 12.32 -22.55
N ASP A 74 20.63 11.98 -21.29
CA ASP A 74 21.63 10.96 -21.01
C ASP A 74 21.15 10.08 -19.81
N PHE A 75 21.98 9.09 -19.46
CA PHE A 75 21.64 8.14 -18.38
C PHE A 75 21.49 8.83 -17.03
N GLU A 76 22.38 9.78 -16.70
CA GLU A 76 22.40 10.44 -15.39
C GLU A 76 21.25 11.46 -15.27
N ASN A 77 21.08 12.34 -16.27
CA ASN A 77 20.11 13.42 -16.18
C ASN A 77 18.66 13.01 -16.46
N VAL A 78 18.44 11.76 -16.92
CA VAL A 78 17.08 11.23 -17.16
C VAL A 78 16.82 9.99 -16.30
N ILE A 79 17.62 8.94 -16.43
CA ILE A 79 17.30 7.63 -15.83
C ILE A 79 17.60 7.63 -14.32
N VAL A 80 18.80 8.05 -13.92
CA VAL A 80 19.16 8.16 -12.50
C VAL A 80 18.33 9.23 -11.80
N ALA A 81 18.13 10.38 -12.46
CA ALA A 81 17.27 11.44 -11.92
C ALA A 81 15.82 10.96 -11.71
N PHE A 82 15.28 10.14 -12.63
CA PHE A 82 13.95 9.56 -12.50
C PHE A 82 13.89 8.51 -11.37
N ASP A 83 14.86 7.61 -11.28
CA ASP A 83 14.94 6.59 -10.23
C ASP A 83 14.96 7.21 -8.82
N ASN A 84 15.65 8.34 -8.67
CA ASN A 84 15.76 9.09 -7.42
C ASN A 84 14.65 10.16 -7.22
N SER A 85 13.61 10.17 -8.06
CA SER A 85 12.63 11.28 -8.06
C SER A 85 11.66 11.31 -6.90
N SER A 86 11.52 10.22 -6.11
CA SER A 86 10.43 10.03 -5.15
C SER A 86 10.86 9.58 -3.74
N PRO A 87 11.86 10.19 -3.09
CA PRO A 87 12.39 9.67 -1.82
C PRO A 87 11.36 9.69 -0.70
N ILE A 88 10.56 10.78 -0.55
CA ILE A 88 9.50 10.86 0.47
C ILE A 88 8.40 9.83 0.18
N LEU A 89 7.93 9.77 -1.07
CA LEU A 89 6.84 8.88 -1.46
C LEU A 89 7.21 7.40 -1.28
N ASN A 90 8.44 7.03 -1.62
CA ASN A 90 8.96 5.67 -1.40
C ASN A 90 9.01 5.33 0.09
N ARG A 91 9.51 6.26 0.91
CA ARG A 91 9.62 6.07 2.37
C ARG A 91 8.26 5.90 3.04
N VAL A 92 7.32 6.79 2.77
CA VAL A 92 5.97 6.70 3.38
C VAL A 92 5.20 5.48 2.87
N SER A 93 5.28 5.17 1.57
CA SER A 93 4.58 4.02 0.98
C SER A 93 5.06 2.71 1.55
N ALA A 94 6.38 2.51 1.65
CA ALA A 94 6.96 1.28 2.20
C ALA A 94 6.46 0.98 3.62
N ILE A 95 6.33 2.01 4.46
CA ILE A 95 5.87 1.84 5.84
C ILE A 95 4.35 1.72 5.90
N PHE A 96 3.61 2.57 5.21
CA PHE A 96 2.15 2.58 5.23
C PHE A 96 1.56 1.25 4.79
N PHE A 97 1.98 0.73 3.64
CA PHE A 97 1.44 -0.54 3.13
C PHE A 97 1.90 -1.74 3.95
N ASN A 98 3.10 -1.69 4.54
CA ASN A 98 3.51 -2.71 5.50
C ASN A 98 2.62 -2.71 6.76
N MET A 99 2.30 -1.52 7.29
CA MET A 99 1.43 -1.39 8.47
C MET A 99 -0.01 -1.81 8.16
N THR A 100 -0.54 -1.53 6.96
CA THR A 100 -1.88 -2.01 6.57
C THR A 100 -1.96 -3.53 6.51
N ASP A 101 -0.86 -4.21 6.22
CA ASP A 101 -0.81 -5.68 6.14
C ASP A 101 -0.53 -6.35 7.50
N ALA A 102 0.30 -5.72 8.35
CA ALA A 102 0.81 -6.33 9.58
C ALA A 102 0.07 -5.88 10.84
N GLU A 103 -0.30 -4.60 10.94
CA GLU A 103 -0.90 -3.97 12.14
C GLU A 103 -2.02 -3.01 11.71
N THR A 104 -3.04 -3.53 11.02
CA THR A 104 -4.10 -2.70 10.46
C THR A 104 -5.07 -2.17 11.52
N SER A 105 -5.77 -1.08 11.16
CA SER A 105 -6.90 -0.52 11.90
C SER A 105 -7.94 0.03 10.93
N ASP A 106 -9.17 0.25 11.39
CA ASP A 106 -10.21 0.85 10.56
C ASP A 106 -9.75 2.19 9.96
N ALA A 107 -9.07 3.01 10.74
CA ALA A 107 -8.55 4.30 10.29
C ALA A 107 -7.44 4.17 9.22
N LEU A 108 -6.55 3.17 9.31
CA LEU A 108 -5.58 2.88 8.26
C LEU A 108 -6.25 2.37 6.99
N ASN A 109 -7.28 1.53 7.13
CA ASN A 109 -8.06 1.02 5.99
C ASN A 109 -8.82 2.14 5.28
N GLU A 110 -9.48 3.04 6.02
CA GLU A 110 -10.15 4.21 5.46
C GLU A 110 -9.17 5.13 4.71
N LEU A 111 -8.00 5.38 5.30
CA LEU A 111 -6.95 6.17 4.66
C LEU A 111 -6.42 5.48 3.40
N SER A 112 -6.25 4.15 3.41
CA SER A 112 -5.84 3.36 2.24
C SER A 112 -6.84 3.50 1.09
N ILE A 113 -8.14 3.41 1.37
CA ILE A 113 -9.21 3.61 0.38
C ILE A 113 -9.17 5.04 -0.19
N LYS A 114 -8.94 6.04 0.66
CA LYS A 114 -8.83 7.44 0.25
C LYS A 114 -7.61 7.71 -0.64
N LEU A 115 -6.46 7.13 -0.30
CA LEU A 115 -5.19 7.34 -1.01
C LEU A 115 -5.10 6.57 -2.33
N ALA A 116 -5.77 5.43 -2.46
CA ALA A 116 -5.64 4.56 -3.62
C ALA A 116 -5.92 5.27 -4.96
N PRO A 117 -7.02 6.00 -5.16
CA PRO A 117 -7.25 6.71 -6.41
C PRO A 117 -6.24 7.84 -6.63
N VAL A 118 -5.78 8.53 -5.58
CA VAL A 118 -4.78 9.61 -5.65
C VAL A 118 -3.44 9.07 -6.13
N LEU A 119 -2.98 7.96 -5.55
CA LEU A 119 -1.72 7.32 -5.94
C LEU A 119 -1.79 6.71 -7.34
N SER A 120 -2.94 6.13 -7.71
CA SER A 120 -3.18 5.62 -9.07
C SER A 120 -3.11 6.75 -10.11
N GLU A 121 -3.79 7.86 -9.85
CA GLU A 121 -3.76 9.03 -10.73
C GLU A 121 -2.34 9.62 -10.85
N HIS A 122 -1.63 9.73 -9.72
CA HIS A 122 -0.24 10.19 -9.71
C HIS A 122 0.67 9.28 -10.54
N GLY A 123 0.57 7.96 -10.34
CA GLY A 123 1.31 6.98 -11.14
C GLY A 123 1.03 7.10 -12.64
N ASP A 124 -0.24 7.26 -13.01
CA ASP A 124 -0.64 7.46 -14.40
C ASP A 124 -0.13 8.80 -14.95
N ASN A 125 -0.10 9.88 -14.15
CA ASN A 125 0.43 11.17 -14.57
C ASN A 125 1.92 11.12 -14.91
N ILE A 126 2.67 10.24 -14.25
CA ILE A 126 4.09 10.01 -14.55
C ILE A 126 4.25 9.06 -15.72
N SER A 127 3.66 7.88 -15.66
CA SER A 127 3.86 6.82 -16.64
C SER A 127 3.30 7.14 -18.03
N LEU A 128 2.30 8.04 -18.12
CA LEU A 128 1.71 8.54 -19.35
C LEU A 128 2.20 9.96 -19.72
N ASN A 129 3.25 10.46 -19.05
CA ASN A 129 3.86 11.74 -19.38
C ASN A 129 4.68 11.60 -20.66
N GLN A 130 4.16 12.13 -21.76
CA GLN A 130 4.80 12.01 -23.08
C GLN A 130 6.17 12.72 -23.14
N ALA A 131 6.32 13.87 -22.48
CA ALA A 131 7.59 14.61 -22.49
C ALA A 131 8.68 13.84 -21.74
N LEU A 132 8.36 13.26 -20.58
CA LEU A 132 9.26 12.39 -19.83
C LEU A 132 9.59 11.12 -20.63
N PHE A 133 8.58 10.46 -21.21
CA PHE A 133 8.79 9.27 -22.02
C PHE A 133 9.69 9.52 -23.22
N ASN A 134 9.55 10.66 -23.90
CA ASN A 134 10.40 11.02 -25.02
C ASN A 134 11.88 11.11 -24.60
N LYS A 135 12.17 11.64 -23.40
CA LYS A 135 13.54 11.69 -22.87
C LYS A 135 14.07 10.30 -22.54
N VAL A 136 13.27 9.47 -21.86
CA VAL A 136 13.62 8.05 -21.56
C VAL A 136 13.90 7.30 -22.87
N GLN A 137 13.04 7.46 -23.88
CA GLN A 137 13.20 6.83 -25.19
C GLN A 137 14.49 7.29 -25.89
N ALA A 138 14.82 8.59 -25.82
CA ALA A 138 16.03 9.12 -26.42
C ALA A 138 17.31 8.54 -25.80
N VAL A 139 17.32 8.29 -24.49
CA VAL A 139 18.42 7.57 -23.80
C VAL A 139 18.46 6.11 -24.24
N TYR A 140 17.29 5.45 -24.24
CA TYR A 140 17.18 4.03 -24.60
C TYR A 140 17.65 3.72 -26.02
N GLN A 141 17.36 4.62 -26.99
CA GLN A 141 17.81 4.47 -28.37
C GLN A 141 19.35 4.51 -28.56
N LYS A 142 20.05 5.09 -27.58
CA LYS A 142 21.51 5.18 -27.56
C LYS A 142 22.17 4.09 -26.70
N LYS A 143 21.43 3.15 -26.16
CA LYS A 143 21.88 2.20 -25.12
C LYS A 143 23.17 1.45 -25.48
N ASP A 144 23.28 1.02 -26.73
CA ASP A 144 24.44 0.25 -27.21
C ASP A 144 25.73 1.10 -27.35
N SER A 145 25.60 2.44 -27.35
CA SER A 145 26.72 3.38 -27.39
C SER A 145 27.11 3.92 -26.00
N LEU A 146 26.31 3.61 -24.97
CA LEU A 146 26.57 4.02 -23.60
C LEU A 146 27.42 2.95 -22.91
N ASN A 147 28.51 3.35 -22.26
CA ASN A 147 29.37 2.45 -21.48
C ASN A 147 28.73 2.16 -20.11
N LEU A 148 27.54 1.55 -20.10
CA LEU A 148 26.76 1.23 -18.89
C LEU A 148 27.22 -0.09 -18.27
N THR A 149 27.20 -0.17 -16.92
CA THR A 149 27.33 -1.45 -16.22
C THR A 149 26.10 -2.33 -16.50
N THR A 150 26.16 -3.60 -16.14
CA THR A 150 25.02 -4.53 -16.29
C THR A 150 23.78 -4.04 -15.52
N GLU A 151 23.97 -3.51 -14.31
CA GLU A 151 22.89 -2.96 -13.48
C GLU A 151 22.27 -1.71 -14.13
N GLN A 152 23.10 -0.81 -14.64
CA GLN A 152 22.65 0.40 -15.33
C GLN A 152 21.89 0.06 -16.63
N GLN A 153 22.38 -0.90 -17.41
CA GLN A 153 21.67 -1.39 -18.60
C GLN A 153 20.30 -1.96 -18.21
N ARG A 154 20.26 -2.75 -17.13
CA ARG A 154 18.99 -3.32 -16.62
C ARG A 154 18.03 -2.24 -16.14
N LEU A 155 18.53 -1.22 -15.44
CA LEU A 155 17.70 -0.08 -15.00
C LEU A 155 17.10 0.64 -16.20
N LEU A 156 17.92 0.96 -17.23
CA LEU A 156 17.47 1.60 -18.45
C LEU A 156 16.41 0.75 -19.19
N ASP A 157 16.69 -0.54 -19.40
CA ASP A 157 15.78 -1.46 -20.09
C ASP A 157 14.45 -1.58 -19.33
N LYS A 158 14.52 -1.69 -18.01
CA LYS A 158 13.33 -1.78 -17.15
C LYS A 158 12.51 -0.49 -17.20
N THR A 159 13.14 0.65 -17.00
CA THR A 159 12.48 1.96 -17.05
C THR A 159 11.76 2.17 -18.39
N TYR A 160 12.42 1.94 -19.51
CA TYR A 160 11.80 2.08 -20.83
C TYR A 160 10.61 1.12 -21.01
N LYS A 161 10.78 -0.16 -20.67
CA LYS A 161 9.71 -1.16 -20.75
C LYS A 161 8.53 -0.83 -19.86
N ASP A 162 8.77 -0.33 -18.66
CA ASP A 162 7.70 0.04 -17.70
C ASP A 162 6.84 1.18 -18.28
N PHE A 163 7.43 2.20 -18.92
CA PHE A 163 6.68 3.24 -19.63
C PHE A 163 5.85 2.68 -20.80
N VAL A 164 6.44 1.87 -21.65
CA VAL A 164 5.72 1.25 -22.78
C VAL A 164 4.55 0.40 -22.30
N ARG A 165 4.78 -0.42 -21.31
CA ARG A 165 3.75 -1.30 -20.71
C ARG A 165 2.68 -0.53 -19.95
N SER A 166 3.01 0.65 -19.44
CA SER A 166 2.03 1.55 -18.82
C SER A 166 1.22 2.35 -19.84
N GLY A 167 1.48 2.18 -21.14
CA GLY A 167 0.69 2.76 -22.21
C GLY A 167 1.23 4.12 -22.73
N ALA A 168 2.49 4.46 -22.50
CA ALA A 168 3.08 5.70 -23.00
C ALA A 168 2.96 5.85 -24.53
N ASN A 169 2.93 4.73 -25.27
CA ASN A 169 2.77 4.70 -26.72
C ASN A 169 1.30 4.73 -27.21
N LEU A 170 0.33 4.78 -26.31
CA LEU A 170 -1.08 4.78 -26.68
C LEU A 170 -1.53 6.16 -27.16
N SER A 171 -2.58 6.20 -27.99
CA SER A 171 -3.28 7.46 -28.31
C SER A 171 -3.90 8.10 -27.05
N ALA A 172 -4.09 9.41 -27.08
CA ALA A 172 -4.67 10.16 -25.95
C ALA A 172 -6.03 9.59 -25.48
N GLU A 173 -6.88 9.15 -26.41
CA GLU A 173 -8.16 8.51 -26.12
C GLU A 173 -7.97 7.19 -25.34
N LYS A 174 -7.06 6.32 -25.80
CA LYS A 174 -6.75 5.06 -25.13
C LYS A 174 -6.09 5.29 -23.77
N GLN A 175 -5.23 6.29 -23.65
CA GLN A 175 -4.64 6.68 -22.36
C GLN A 175 -5.72 7.17 -21.37
N ALA A 176 -6.68 7.97 -21.81
CA ALA A 176 -7.79 8.41 -20.97
C ALA A 176 -8.61 7.21 -20.45
N ARG A 177 -8.91 6.24 -21.32
CA ARG A 177 -9.60 5.02 -20.91
C ARG A 177 -8.76 4.16 -19.96
N LEU A 178 -7.45 4.05 -20.19
CA LEU A 178 -6.54 3.31 -19.32
C LEU A 178 -6.48 3.90 -17.92
N ARG A 179 -6.44 5.24 -17.79
CA ARG A 179 -6.51 5.94 -16.49
C ARG A 179 -7.78 5.59 -15.73
N GLU A 180 -8.92 5.59 -16.41
CA GLU A 180 -10.20 5.23 -15.78
C GLU A 180 -10.20 3.78 -15.30
N ILE A 181 -9.68 2.84 -16.11
CA ILE A 181 -9.52 1.44 -15.72
C ILE A 181 -8.60 1.29 -14.50
N ASN A 182 -7.44 1.96 -14.50
CA ASN A 182 -6.48 1.89 -13.40
C ASN A 182 -7.09 2.40 -12.08
N LYS A 183 -7.81 3.54 -12.14
CA LYS A 183 -8.52 4.11 -10.99
C LYS A 183 -9.56 3.14 -10.42
N GLN A 184 -10.36 2.53 -11.29
CA GLN A 184 -11.37 1.55 -10.87
C GLN A 184 -10.72 0.29 -10.27
N LEU A 185 -9.70 -0.27 -10.92
CA LEU A 185 -8.98 -1.45 -10.42
C LEU A 185 -8.32 -1.20 -9.06
N SER A 186 -7.76 -0.02 -8.85
CA SER A 186 -7.17 0.38 -7.57
C SER A 186 -8.21 0.34 -6.45
N THR A 187 -9.36 0.99 -6.64
CA THR A 187 -10.43 1.01 -5.64
C THR A 187 -11.02 -0.38 -5.40
N LEU A 188 -11.33 -1.12 -6.49
CA LEU A 188 -11.90 -2.46 -6.39
C LEU A 188 -10.97 -3.45 -5.68
N GLY A 189 -9.65 -3.34 -5.90
CA GLY A 189 -8.67 -4.20 -5.25
C GLY A 189 -8.65 -4.03 -3.73
N ILE A 190 -8.68 -2.78 -3.26
CA ILE A 190 -8.72 -2.47 -1.83
C ILE A 190 -10.05 -2.90 -1.21
N THR A 191 -11.17 -2.59 -1.87
CA THR A 191 -12.50 -3.01 -1.39
C THR A 191 -12.59 -4.53 -1.26
N PHE A 192 -12.06 -5.27 -2.25
CA PHE A 192 -11.99 -6.73 -2.21
C PHE A 192 -11.24 -7.23 -0.97
N SER A 193 -10.05 -6.68 -0.71
CA SER A 193 -9.21 -7.09 0.40
C SER A 193 -9.86 -6.77 1.75
N ASN A 194 -10.44 -5.58 1.88
CA ASN A 194 -11.12 -5.16 3.12
C ASN A 194 -12.35 -6.02 3.41
N ASN A 195 -13.13 -6.42 2.40
CA ASN A 195 -14.27 -7.31 2.60
C ASN A 195 -13.82 -8.68 3.15
N ILE A 196 -12.72 -9.24 2.64
CA ILE A 196 -12.15 -10.50 3.17
C ILE A 196 -11.64 -10.32 4.60
N LEU A 197 -10.98 -9.20 4.89
CA LEU A 197 -10.47 -8.89 6.23
C LEU A 197 -11.61 -8.74 7.24
N ASN A 198 -12.67 -8.01 6.88
CA ASN A 198 -13.85 -7.82 7.73
C ASN A 198 -14.48 -9.16 8.10
N GLU A 199 -14.68 -10.05 7.14
CA GLU A 199 -15.24 -11.39 7.43
C GLU A 199 -14.32 -12.25 8.31
N ASN A 200 -12.98 -12.12 8.15
CA ASN A 200 -12.05 -12.77 9.07
C ASN A 200 -12.22 -12.28 10.51
N ASN A 201 -12.41 -10.98 10.69
CA ASN A 201 -12.51 -10.34 12.00
C ASN A 201 -13.90 -10.53 12.65
N GLU A 202 -14.96 -10.55 11.82
CA GLU A 202 -16.34 -10.68 12.29
C GLU A 202 -16.71 -12.14 12.68
N PHE A 203 -16.04 -13.13 12.11
CA PHE A 203 -16.35 -14.53 12.40
C PHE A 203 -15.86 -14.95 13.77
N MET A 204 -16.80 -15.39 14.62
CA MET A 204 -16.55 -15.91 15.96
C MET A 204 -17.29 -17.23 16.14
N LEU A 205 -16.56 -18.30 16.43
CA LEU A 205 -17.11 -19.59 16.83
C LEU A 205 -16.87 -19.80 18.32
N PHE A 206 -17.89 -19.57 19.14
CA PHE A 206 -17.85 -19.93 20.55
C PHE A 206 -18.23 -21.38 20.76
N VAL A 207 -17.42 -22.08 21.52
CA VAL A 207 -17.65 -23.45 21.99
C VAL A 207 -17.81 -23.42 23.51
N ASP A 208 -18.89 -24.00 24.02
CA ASP A 208 -19.28 -23.99 25.45
C ASP A 208 -19.19 -25.38 26.10
N LYS A 209 -19.04 -26.44 25.31
CA LYS A 209 -18.91 -27.80 25.81
C LYS A 209 -17.49 -28.32 25.71
N GLN A 210 -16.98 -28.82 26.83
CA GLN A 210 -15.61 -29.35 26.88
C GLN A 210 -15.44 -30.60 26.00
N GLU A 211 -16.47 -31.39 25.79
CA GLU A 211 -16.47 -32.54 24.90
C GLU A 211 -16.21 -32.18 23.43
N ASP A 212 -16.62 -30.99 22.98
CA ASP A 212 -16.42 -30.48 21.64
C ASP A 212 -14.97 -30.04 21.35
N LEU A 213 -14.13 -29.98 22.40
CA LEU A 213 -12.70 -29.68 22.30
C LEU A 213 -11.84 -30.92 22.10
N ALA A 214 -12.46 -32.12 21.99
CA ALA A 214 -11.72 -33.37 21.82
C ALA A 214 -10.73 -33.27 20.65
N GLY A 215 -9.49 -33.74 20.88
CA GLY A 215 -8.40 -33.70 19.92
C GLY A 215 -7.57 -32.40 19.89
N LEU A 216 -8.09 -31.28 20.41
CA LEU A 216 -7.36 -30.03 20.46
C LEU A 216 -6.24 -30.07 21.50
N PRO A 217 -5.00 -29.64 21.18
CA PRO A 217 -3.90 -29.54 22.14
C PRO A 217 -4.23 -28.59 23.31
N GLU A 218 -3.64 -28.84 24.48
CA GLU A 218 -3.87 -28.04 25.68
C GLU A 218 -3.53 -26.55 25.48
N TRP A 219 -2.37 -26.27 24.91
CA TRP A 219 -1.94 -24.90 24.64
C TRP A 219 -2.95 -24.12 23.78
N PHE A 220 -3.57 -24.81 22.81
CA PHE A 220 -4.53 -24.20 21.91
C PHE A 220 -5.89 -23.96 22.58
N ARG A 221 -6.32 -24.87 23.49
CA ARG A 221 -7.52 -24.69 24.31
C ARG A 221 -7.35 -23.52 25.28
N GLN A 222 -6.17 -23.37 25.89
CA GLN A 222 -5.87 -22.25 26.78
C GLN A 222 -5.93 -20.91 26.03
N SER A 223 -5.27 -20.80 24.87
CA SER A 223 -5.35 -19.59 24.03
C SER A 223 -6.81 -19.24 23.63
N ALA A 224 -7.58 -20.25 23.21
CA ALA A 224 -8.98 -20.05 22.85
C ALA A 224 -9.86 -19.60 24.03
N ALA A 225 -9.55 -20.05 25.26
CA ALA A 225 -10.24 -19.62 26.47
C ALA A 225 -9.89 -18.16 26.83
N GLU A 226 -8.63 -17.76 26.67
CA GLU A 226 -8.18 -16.38 26.88
C GLU A 226 -8.83 -15.43 25.87
N GLU A 227 -8.90 -15.82 24.59
CA GLU A 227 -9.59 -15.05 23.55
C GLU A 227 -11.08 -14.91 23.85
N ALA A 228 -11.75 -15.98 24.27
CA ALA A 228 -13.16 -15.93 24.65
C ALA A 228 -13.41 -15.01 25.87
N LYS A 229 -12.51 -15.04 26.86
CA LYS A 229 -12.54 -14.14 28.01
C LYS A 229 -12.35 -12.68 27.60
N ALA A 230 -11.41 -12.39 26.71
CA ALA A 230 -11.20 -11.06 26.16
C ALA A 230 -12.42 -10.55 25.37
N ALA A 231 -13.16 -11.45 24.71
CA ALA A 231 -14.42 -11.17 24.04
C ALA A 231 -15.65 -11.13 24.99
N GLY A 232 -15.46 -11.15 26.32
CA GLY A 232 -16.53 -11.08 27.32
C GLY A 232 -17.34 -12.38 27.49
N GLN A 233 -16.82 -13.53 27.04
CA GLN A 233 -17.46 -14.84 27.08
C GLN A 233 -16.63 -15.82 27.95
N GLU A 234 -16.36 -15.44 29.19
CA GLU A 234 -15.61 -16.27 30.14
C GLU A 234 -16.32 -17.64 30.35
N GLY A 235 -15.52 -18.71 30.39
CA GLY A 235 -15.99 -20.09 30.49
C GLY A 235 -16.29 -20.77 29.16
N LYS A 236 -16.06 -20.09 28.02
CA LYS A 236 -16.13 -20.63 26.66
C LYS A 236 -14.76 -20.65 26.01
N TRP A 237 -14.72 -21.13 24.77
CA TRP A 237 -13.55 -21.12 23.89
C TRP A 237 -13.91 -20.44 22.57
N LEU A 238 -13.11 -19.46 22.15
CA LEU A 238 -13.30 -18.74 20.89
C LEU A 238 -12.35 -19.24 19.82
N PHE A 239 -12.89 -19.56 18.65
CA PHE A 239 -12.14 -19.88 17.44
C PHE A 239 -12.54 -18.94 16.31
N THR A 240 -11.54 -18.46 15.56
CA THR A 240 -11.69 -17.46 14.49
C THR A 240 -11.20 -17.99 13.15
N LEU A 241 -11.34 -17.19 12.08
CA LEU A 241 -10.79 -17.54 10.75
C LEU A 241 -9.31 -17.20 10.57
N HIS A 242 -8.68 -16.52 11.53
CA HIS A 242 -7.25 -16.26 11.48
C HIS A 242 -6.43 -17.56 11.45
N ASN A 243 -5.30 -17.54 10.75
CA ASN A 243 -4.50 -18.75 10.54
C ASN A 243 -4.07 -19.42 11.85
N ALA A 244 -3.70 -18.66 12.88
CA ALA A 244 -3.31 -19.16 14.18
C ALA A 244 -4.44 -19.93 14.90
N SER A 245 -5.70 -19.58 14.63
CA SER A 245 -6.88 -20.25 15.22
C SER A 245 -7.42 -21.34 14.28
N ARG A 246 -7.68 -21.02 13.02
CA ARG A 246 -8.31 -21.92 12.05
C ARG A 246 -7.47 -23.17 11.72
N LEU A 247 -6.17 -23.00 11.45
CA LEU A 247 -5.35 -24.14 11.00
C LEU A 247 -5.20 -25.21 12.07
N PRO A 248 -4.84 -24.89 13.34
CA PRO A 248 -4.80 -25.91 14.40
C PRO A 248 -6.18 -26.52 14.66
N PHE A 249 -7.27 -25.74 14.59
CA PHE A 249 -8.61 -26.27 14.76
C PHE A 249 -8.95 -27.34 13.72
N LEU A 250 -8.70 -27.05 12.44
CA LEU A 250 -8.94 -27.98 11.35
C LEU A 250 -8.05 -29.23 11.43
N GLN A 251 -6.83 -29.07 11.93
CA GLN A 251 -5.85 -30.15 12.04
C GLN A 251 -6.15 -31.10 13.19
N TYR A 252 -6.51 -30.59 14.36
CA TYR A 252 -6.52 -31.37 15.59
C TYR A 252 -7.93 -31.68 16.11
N SER A 253 -8.95 -30.86 15.88
CA SER A 253 -10.29 -31.08 16.42
C SER A 253 -10.87 -32.42 15.96
N ALA A 254 -11.34 -33.24 16.92
CA ALA A 254 -12.08 -34.45 16.59
C ALA A 254 -13.54 -34.16 16.15
N ASN A 255 -14.07 -32.97 16.47
CA ASN A 255 -15.45 -32.58 16.13
C ASN A 255 -15.58 -32.19 14.66
N ARG A 256 -16.00 -33.14 13.83
CA ARG A 256 -16.17 -32.92 12.39
C ARG A 256 -17.18 -31.82 12.03
N PRO A 257 -18.37 -31.73 12.66
CA PRO A 257 -19.29 -30.63 12.38
C PRO A 257 -18.71 -29.23 12.62
N LEU A 258 -17.94 -29.04 13.69
CA LEU A 258 -17.30 -27.75 13.98
C LEU A 258 -16.16 -27.46 12.97
N ARG A 259 -15.38 -28.48 12.57
CA ARG A 259 -14.40 -28.31 11.46
C ARG A 259 -15.09 -27.88 10.17
N GLU A 260 -16.20 -28.51 9.81
CA GLU A 260 -16.99 -28.14 8.64
C GLU A 260 -17.49 -26.71 8.71
N LYS A 261 -17.97 -26.26 9.88
CA LYS A 261 -18.42 -24.87 10.09
C LYS A 261 -17.32 -23.86 9.84
N ILE A 262 -16.13 -24.03 10.44
CA ILE A 262 -14.98 -23.15 10.22
C ILE A 262 -14.52 -23.21 8.76
N TYR A 263 -14.41 -24.40 8.18
CA TYR A 263 -14.00 -24.59 6.79
C TYR A 263 -14.93 -23.85 5.83
N LYS A 264 -16.25 -24.05 5.96
CA LYS A 264 -17.24 -23.38 5.10
C LYS A 264 -17.22 -21.86 5.29
N ALA A 265 -17.09 -21.37 6.50
CA ALA A 265 -16.98 -19.95 6.76
C ALA A 265 -15.73 -19.37 6.05
N TYR A 266 -14.60 -20.07 6.09
CA TYR A 266 -13.37 -19.62 5.47
C TYR A 266 -13.43 -19.60 3.93
N ILE A 267 -13.95 -20.68 3.30
CA ILE A 267 -13.99 -20.77 1.82
C ILE A 267 -15.07 -19.88 1.20
N ASN A 268 -16.11 -19.51 1.97
CA ASN A 268 -17.20 -18.64 1.49
C ASN A 268 -16.98 -17.15 1.79
N ARG A 269 -15.82 -16.76 2.26
CA ARG A 269 -15.53 -15.32 2.46
C ARG A 269 -15.71 -14.54 1.16
N GLY A 270 -16.38 -13.40 1.26
CA GLY A 270 -16.76 -12.59 0.10
C GLY A 270 -17.86 -13.20 -0.78
N ASN A 271 -18.58 -14.22 -0.29
CA ASN A 271 -19.64 -14.93 -1.04
C ASN A 271 -20.94 -15.12 -0.23
N ASN A 272 -21.21 -14.25 0.72
CA ASN A 272 -22.31 -14.42 1.67
C ASN A 272 -23.56 -13.57 1.35
N ASN A 273 -23.59 -12.83 0.24
CA ASN A 273 -24.65 -11.90 -0.17
C ASN A 273 -24.93 -10.82 0.88
N ASP A 274 -23.89 -10.38 1.56
CA ASP A 274 -23.92 -9.33 2.58
C ASP A 274 -23.09 -8.10 2.17
N LYS A 275 -22.81 -7.19 3.13
CA LYS A 275 -22.02 -6.00 2.91
C LYS A 275 -20.57 -6.26 2.45
N ASN A 276 -20.04 -7.47 2.73
CA ASN A 276 -18.68 -7.88 2.38
C ASN A 276 -18.63 -8.78 1.12
N ASP A 277 -19.71 -8.83 0.33
CA ASP A 277 -19.80 -9.70 -0.86
C ASP A 277 -18.89 -9.21 -1.99
N ASN A 278 -18.03 -10.09 -2.49
CA ASN A 278 -17.04 -9.80 -3.53
C ASN A 278 -17.41 -10.30 -4.93
N LYS A 279 -18.55 -10.97 -5.14
CA LYS A 279 -18.89 -11.56 -6.46
C LYS A 279 -18.91 -10.55 -7.59
N LYS A 280 -19.57 -9.40 -7.35
CA LYS A 280 -19.59 -8.33 -8.34
C LYS A 280 -18.21 -7.69 -8.53
N ILE A 281 -17.48 -7.49 -7.46
CA ILE A 281 -16.11 -6.94 -7.49
C ILE A 281 -15.19 -7.83 -8.34
N ILE A 282 -15.25 -9.15 -8.16
CA ILE A 282 -14.47 -10.11 -8.96
C ILE A 282 -14.79 -9.97 -10.45
N THR A 283 -16.09 -9.93 -10.79
CA THR A 283 -16.53 -9.79 -12.18
C THR A 283 -16.03 -8.48 -12.82
N ASP A 284 -16.13 -7.38 -12.09
CA ASP A 284 -15.66 -6.07 -12.55
C ASP A 284 -14.13 -6.07 -12.73
N ILE A 285 -13.37 -6.59 -11.74
CA ILE A 285 -11.90 -6.70 -11.82
C ILE A 285 -11.47 -7.52 -13.03
N VAL A 286 -12.08 -8.70 -13.27
CA VAL A 286 -11.72 -9.57 -14.39
C VAL A 286 -12.00 -8.88 -15.72
N SER A 287 -13.15 -8.22 -15.86
CA SER A 287 -13.54 -7.49 -17.06
C SER A 287 -12.59 -6.33 -17.36
N LEU A 288 -12.28 -5.52 -16.35
CA LEU A 288 -11.36 -4.37 -16.47
C LEU A 288 -9.92 -4.82 -16.77
N ARG A 289 -9.46 -5.91 -16.17
CA ARG A 289 -8.14 -6.49 -16.44
C ARG A 289 -8.04 -6.99 -17.89
N LEU A 290 -9.08 -7.61 -18.43
CA LEU A 290 -9.11 -8.03 -19.82
C LEU A 290 -9.09 -6.82 -20.77
N GLU A 291 -9.89 -5.81 -20.47
CA GLU A 291 -9.91 -4.57 -21.25
C GLU A 291 -8.55 -3.88 -21.23
N LYS A 292 -7.92 -3.74 -20.04
CA LYS A 292 -6.57 -3.21 -19.89
C LYS A 292 -5.56 -3.95 -20.75
N ALA A 293 -5.54 -5.27 -20.68
CA ALA A 293 -4.62 -6.08 -21.47
C ALA A 293 -4.79 -5.83 -22.97
N ARG A 294 -6.03 -5.80 -23.47
CA ARG A 294 -6.33 -5.54 -24.88
C ARG A 294 -5.94 -4.14 -25.32
N LEU A 295 -6.17 -3.11 -24.50
CA LEU A 295 -5.69 -1.75 -24.77
C LEU A 295 -4.18 -1.70 -24.95
N LEU A 296 -3.44 -2.51 -24.17
CA LEU A 296 -1.98 -2.60 -24.21
C LEU A 296 -1.44 -3.59 -25.26
N GLY A 297 -2.33 -4.18 -26.08
CA GLY A 297 -1.93 -5.06 -27.18
C GLY A 297 -1.77 -6.54 -26.82
N PHE A 298 -2.29 -6.98 -25.67
CA PHE A 298 -2.24 -8.37 -25.24
C PHE A 298 -3.61 -9.05 -25.37
N ASP A 299 -3.63 -10.32 -25.73
CA ASP A 299 -4.86 -11.10 -25.88
C ASP A 299 -5.60 -11.32 -24.56
N CYS A 300 -4.85 -11.48 -23.47
CA CYS A 300 -5.38 -11.69 -22.12
C CYS A 300 -4.48 -11.08 -21.04
N TYR A 301 -5.02 -10.93 -19.83
CA TYR A 301 -4.31 -10.33 -18.71
C TYR A 301 -3.11 -11.18 -18.25
N SER A 302 -3.18 -12.50 -18.36
CA SER A 302 -2.05 -13.38 -18.03
C SER A 302 -0.83 -13.11 -18.92
N ASN A 303 -1.04 -12.96 -20.24
CA ASN A 303 0.03 -12.59 -21.17
C ASN A 303 0.67 -11.25 -20.81
N PHE A 304 -0.16 -10.26 -20.49
CA PHE A 304 0.33 -8.96 -20.02
C PHE A 304 1.20 -9.08 -18.76
N VAL A 305 0.76 -9.88 -17.76
CA VAL A 305 1.50 -10.02 -16.49
C VAL A 305 2.80 -10.81 -16.68
N LEU A 306 2.78 -11.86 -17.48
CA LEU A 306 3.93 -12.76 -17.65
C LEU A 306 5.02 -12.18 -18.55
N ASP A 307 4.70 -11.23 -19.42
CA ASP A 307 5.64 -10.59 -20.34
C ASP A 307 6.93 -10.00 -19.69
N ILE A 308 6.89 -9.64 -18.40
CA ILE A 308 8.05 -9.11 -17.68
C ILE A 308 8.76 -10.14 -16.78
N ARG A 309 8.24 -11.35 -16.68
CA ARG A 309 8.77 -12.35 -15.75
C ARG A 309 9.75 -13.34 -16.37
N TRP A 310 9.99 -13.23 -17.69
CA TRP A 310 10.89 -14.10 -18.48
C TRP A 310 11.99 -13.32 -19.19
#